data_bd9747f818b351f578946363034cd135
#
_entry.id   bd9747f818b351f578946363034cd135
#
_cell.length_a   1.000
_cell.length_b   1.000
_cell.length_c   1.000
_cell.angle_alpha   90.00
_cell.angle_beta   90.00
_cell.angle_gamma   90.00
#
_symmetry.space_group_name_H-M   'P 1'
#
loop_
_entity.id
_entity.type
_entity.pdbx_description
1 polymer ?
#
loop_
_entity_poly.entity_id
_entity_poly.type
_entity_poly.pdbx_seq_one_letter_code
_entity_poly.pdbx_strand_id
1 'polypeptide(L)'
;MFDEDADEIKELVLIFFPFDNSVQIINTKEGKNLLKRVQFPPLKREMLQIGNIVNIFSKLLYIRDCAPATRKLLYHNVQSTFALIKPVPPSAHGKIITFIMKKGFRIVRMKNGKIDKDFAMELYQNVAGSNLLPIIINYITTGEVIGLELVAPDAVKKWRDCLGSTDPATAAPGTLRRLYGEDKLRNVAHGCVTVEEATAMLDMFFGYEKGIPRIPFRATFKNCACCILKPHVIIDGNVGAILEQIATSEKFYISAIAMFSVKLSNAQEFFEVYKEVLPEYEAMCIHLAEGKCIALEVKCNDLSLNCVCEFRKLCGPRDPDLCRQLYPDSIRAHYGKDIIHNAVHCTDLPEDGELEVEYFFKLLAND
;
A
#
# COMPACT_ATOMS: atom_id res chain seq x y z
N MET A 1 -12.07 -3.58 20.98
CA MET A 1 -11.25 -2.71 21.84
C MET A 1 -10.64 -3.58 22.93
N PHE A 2 -9.33 -3.62 23.03
CA PHE A 2 -8.63 -4.20 24.17
C PHE A 2 -8.68 -3.17 25.32
N ASP A 3 -9.04 -3.59 26.50
CA ASP A 3 -9.01 -2.75 27.71
C ASP A 3 -7.83 -3.22 28.53
N GLU A 4 -6.76 -2.41 28.57
CA GLU A 4 -5.53 -2.74 29.28
C GLU A 4 -5.74 -2.88 30.79
N ASP A 5 -6.70 -2.14 31.35
CA ASP A 5 -7.03 -2.20 32.78
C ASP A 5 -7.80 -3.46 33.18
N ALA A 6 -8.45 -4.12 32.21
CA ALA A 6 -9.30 -5.29 32.45
C ALA A 6 -8.82 -6.59 31.78
N ASP A 7 -7.74 -6.52 30.97
CA ASP A 7 -7.23 -7.64 30.14
C ASP A 7 -8.35 -8.35 29.33
N GLU A 8 -9.36 -7.58 28.88
CA GLU A 8 -10.56 -8.10 28.23
C GLU A 8 -10.81 -7.44 26.87
N ILE A 9 -11.14 -8.25 25.86
CA ILE A 9 -11.59 -7.77 24.55
C ILE A 9 -13.05 -7.34 24.64
N LYS A 10 -13.32 -6.03 24.53
CA LYS A 10 -14.70 -5.50 24.50
C LYS A 10 -15.25 -5.53 23.07
N GLU A 11 -16.38 -6.18 22.88
CA GLU A 11 -17.14 -6.13 21.62
C GLU A 11 -18.06 -4.90 21.63
N LEU A 12 -17.87 -4.04 20.63
CA LEU A 12 -18.57 -2.77 20.47
C LEU A 12 -19.26 -2.70 19.10
N VAL A 13 -20.37 -1.99 19.01
CA VAL A 13 -20.97 -1.59 17.73
C VAL A 13 -20.65 -0.14 17.46
N LEU A 14 -19.94 0.12 16.37
CA LEU A 14 -19.72 1.44 15.82
C LEU A 14 -20.78 1.73 14.77
N ILE A 15 -21.54 2.82 14.96
CA ILE A 15 -22.50 3.33 13.99
C ILE A 15 -21.94 4.62 13.40
N PHE A 16 -21.77 4.64 12.08
CA PHE A 16 -21.36 5.81 11.33
C PHE A 16 -22.52 6.38 10.53
N PHE A 17 -22.71 7.69 10.60
CA PHE A 17 -23.76 8.44 9.91
C PHE A 17 -23.11 9.27 8.79
N PRO A 18 -23.17 8.82 7.53
CA PRO A 18 -22.46 9.49 6.41
C PRO A 18 -22.97 10.90 6.11
N PHE A 19 -24.21 11.22 6.51
CA PHE A 19 -24.84 12.51 6.20
C PHE A 19 -24.15 13.70 6.89
N ASP A 20 -23.72 13.50 8.13
CA ASP A 20 -23.13 14.56 8.97
C ASP A 20 -21.78 14.15 9.57
N ASN A 21 -21.20 13.04 9.11
CA ASN A 21 -19.96 12.45 9.62
C ASN A 21 -19.99 12.28 11.15
N SER A 22 -21.13 11.91 11.70
CA SER A 22 -21.26 11.60 13.12
C SER A 22 -21.06 10.11 13.39
N VAL A 23 -20.64 9.81 14.61
CA VAL A 23 -20.39 8.45 15.10
C VAL A 23 -21.10 8.20 16.42
N GLN A 24 -21.45 6.94 16.68
CA GLN A 24 -21.96 6.45 17.94
C GLN A 24 -21.33 5.10 18.24
N ILE A 25 -20.95 4.86 19.49
CA ILE A 25 -20.38 3.58 19.92
C ILE A 25 -21.24 3.01 21.04
N ILE A 26 -21.67 1.75 20.87
CA ILE A 26 -22.52 1.03 21.80
C ILE A 26 -21.76 -0.19 22.33
N ASN A 27 -21.73 -0.35 23.66
CA ASN A 27 -21.30 -1.59 24.28
C ASN A 27 -22.43 -2.61 24.18
N THR A 28 -22.24 -3.69 23.43
CA THR A 28 -23.29 -4.68 23.17
C THR A 28 -23.61 -5.52 24.39
N LYS A 29 -22.65 -5.79 25.27
CA LYS A 29 -22.90 -6.56 26.52
C LYS A 29 -23.74 -5.79 27.51
N GLU A 30 -23.53 -4.49 27.62
CA GLU A 30 -24.25 -3.65 28.61
C GLU A 30 -25.48 -2.94 28.03
N GLY A 31 -25.64 -2.92 26.70
CA GLY A 31 -26.72 -2.19 26.03
C GLY A 31 -26.61 -0.66 26.19
N LYS A 32 -25.43 -0.15 26.59
CA LYS A 32 -25.23 1.28 26.88
C LYS A 32 -24.36 1.95 25.81
N ASN A 33 -24.61 3.25 25.61
CA ASN A 33 -23.74 4.06 24.77
C ASN A 33 -22.41 4.29 25.48
N LEU A 34 -21.31 3.80 24.91
CA LEU A 34 -19.95 4.17 25.30
C LEU A 34 -19.63 5.58 24.78
N LEU A 35 -20.11 5.91 23.57
CA LEU A 35 -20.07 7.24 22.99
C LEU A 35 -21.44 7.55 22.40
N LYS A 36 -22.08 8.62 22.88
CA LYS A 36 -23.33 9.15 22.28
C LYS A 36 -23.00 9.72 20.91
N ARG A 37 -24.01 9.80 20.04
CA ARG A 37 -23.83 10.36 18.69
C ARG A 37 -23.19 11.74 18.75
N VAL A 38 -22.07 11.87 18.08
CA VAL A 38 -21.26 13.10 18.03
C VAL A 38 -20.58 13.20 16.67
N GLN A 39 -20.42 14.41 16.16
CA GLN A 39 -19.69 14.64 14.92
C GLN A 39 -18.23 14.29 15.09
N PHE A 40 -17.70 13.54 14.12
CA PHE A 40 -16.28 13.15 14.06
C PHE A 40 -15.78 13.20 12.62
N PRO A 41 -15.53 14.41 12.07
CA PRO A 41 -15.11 14.62 10.68
C PRO A 41 -13.85 13.85 10.23
N PRO A 42 -12.89 13.49 11.13
CA PRO A 42 -11.72 12.72 10.73
C PRO A 42 -12.06 11.32 10.21
N LEU A 43 -13.16 10.70 10.67
CA LEU A 43 -13.56 9.38 10.21
C LEU A 43 -14.24 9.47 8.84
N LYS A 44 -13.65 8.84 7.85
CA LYS A 44 -14.22 8.73 6.50
C LYS A 44 -14.76 7.33 6.27
N ARG A 45 -15.78 7.20 5.40
CA ARG A 45 -16.39 5.92 5.03
C ARG A 45 -15.35 4.89 4.55
N GLU A 46 -14.34 5.35 3.83
CA GLU A 46 -13.28 4.53 3.24
C GLU A 46 -12.40 3.86 4.31
N MET A 47 -12.35 4.43 5.51
CA MET A 47 -11.62 3.87 6.66
C MET A 47 -12.39 2.73 7.33
N LEU A 48 -13.73 2.67 7.15
CA LEU A 48 -14.61 1.69 7.77
C LEU A 48 -14.63 0.38 6.98
N GLN A 49 -13.51 -0.35 7.03
CA GLN A 49 -13.36 -1.62 6.35
C GLN A 49 -13.05 -2.71 7.35
N ILE A 50 -13.58 -3.92 7.10
CA ILE A 50 -13.24 -5.10 7.91
C ILE A 50 -11.73 -5.32 7.82
N GLY A 51 -11.09 -5.49 8.98
CA GLY A 51 -9.65 -5.63 9.11
C GLY A 51 -8.89 -4.32 9.39
N ASN A 52 -9.55 -3.16 9.26
CA ASN A 52 -8.93 -1.89 9.61
C ASN A 52 -9.05 -1.58 11.11
N ILE A 53 -8.09 -0.79 11.59
CA ILE A 53 -8.18 -0.13 12.90
C ILE A 53 -8.57 1.33 12.64
N VAL A 54 -9.54 1.84 13.39
CA VAL A 54 -9.94 3.24 13.37
C VAL A 54 -9.77 3.84 14.75
N ASN A 55 -9.25 5.06 14.80
CA ASN A 55 -9.11 5.82 16.03
C ASN A 55 -10.29 6.80 16.18
N ILE A 56 -11.04 6.68 17.25
CA ILE A 56 -12.17 7.55 17.56
C ILE A 56 -11.99 8.07 18.99
N PHE A 57 -11.64 9.35 19.14
CA PHE A 57 -11.33 9.98 20.43
C PHE A 57 -10.33 9.16 21.27
N SER A 58 -9.15 8.86 20.67
CA SER A 58 -8.06 8.07 21.27
C SER A 58 -8.41 6.63 21.61
N LYS A 59 -9.54 6.11 21.08
CA LYS A 59 -9.91 4.69 21.20
C LYS A 59 -9.65 3.97 19.89
N LEU A 60 -8.75 3.00 19.91
CA LEU A 60 -8.46 2.14 18.77
C LEU A 60 -9.52 1.04 18.67
N LEU A 61 -10.26 1.03 17.58
CA LEU A 61 -11.30 0.06 17.30
C LEU A 61 -10.91 -0.78 16.09
N TYR A 62 -10.69 -2.06 16.30
CA TYR A 62 -10.51 -3.02 15.20
C TYR A 62 -11.87 -3.40 14.63
N ILE A 63 -12.07 -3.18 13.33
CA ILE A 63 -13.31 -3.52 12.64
C ILE A 63 -13.30 -5.00 12.28
N ARG A 64 -13.96 -5.81 13.09
CA ARG A 64 -14.01 -7.25 12.93
C ARG A 64 -15.06 -7.70 11.91
N ASP A 65 -16.22 -7.07 11.92
CA ASP A 65 -17.33 -7.41 11.05
C ASP A 65 -18.30 -6.21 10.90
N CYS A 66 -19.28 -6.32 10.03
CA CYS A 66 -20.34 -5.32 9.86
C CYS A 66 -21.72 -6.00 9.71
N ALA A 67 -22.76 -5.25 10.06
CA ALA A 67 -24.15 -5.70 9.91
C ALA A 67 -24.44 -6.15 8.46
N PRO A 68 -25.30 -7.19 8.25
CA PRO A 68 -25.60 -7.71 6.91
C PRO A 68 -26.08 -6.64 5.91
N ALA A 69 -26.89 -5.69 6.36
CA ALA A 69 -27.32 -4.57 5.52
C ALA A 69 -26.16 -3.64 5.12
N THR A 70 -25.27 -3.35 6.06
CA THR A 70 -24.05 -2.57 5.83
C THR A 70 -23.10 -3.33 4.91
N ARG A 71 -22.93 -4.65 5.12
CA ARG A 71 -22.15 -5.52 4.26
C ARG A 71 -22.65 -5.49 2.82
N LYS A 72 -23.96 -5.62 2.62
CA LYS A 72 -24.59 -5.52 1.29
C LYS A 72 -24.36 -4.15 0.65
N LEU A 73 -24.43 -3.07 1.44
CA LEU A 73 -24.25 -1.70 0.94
C LEU A 73 -22.80 -1.38 0.62
N LEU A 74 -21.86 -1.82 1.47
CA LEU A 74 -20.44 -1.50 1.32
C LEU A 74 -19.69 -2.45 0.38
N TYR A 75 -20.13 -3.72 0.34
CA TYR A 75 -19.43 -4.81 -0.34
C TYR A 75 -20.29 -5.48 -1.43
N HIS A 76 -21.38 -4.82 -1.88
CA HIS A 76 -22.18 -5.35 -2.99
C HIS A 76 -21.30 -5.44 -4.26
N ASN A 77 -21.17 -6.67 -4.78
CA ASN A 77 -20.30 -7.00 -5.92
C ASN A 77 -18.82 -6.60 -5.76
N VAL A 78 -18.36 -6.34 -4.52
CA VAL A 78 -16.93 -6.09 -4.29
C VAL A 78 -16.16 -7.38 -4.53
N GLN A 79 -15.23 -7.32 -5.46
CA GLN A 79 -14.37 -8.42 -5.86
C GLN A 79 -12.91 -8.01 -5.71
N SER A 80 -12.04 -9.00 -5.52
CA SER A 80 -10.60 -8.84 -5.69
C SER A 80 -10.19 -9.28 -7.09
N THR A 81 -9.20 -8.62 -7.67
CA THR A 81 -8.52 -9.10 -8.88
C THR A 81 -7.02 -8.96 -8.74
N PHE A 82 -6.30 -9.86 -9.41
CA PHE A 82 -4.85 -9.76 -9.52
C PHE A 82 -4.49 -8.84 -10.69
N ALA A 83 -3.60 -7.91 -10.42
CA ALA A 83 -2.98 -7.06 -11.44
C ALA A 83 -1.45 -7.20 -11.33
N LEU A 84 -0.78 -7.45 -12.44
CA LEU A 84 0.67 -7.52 -12.50
C LEU A 84 1.19 -6.40 -13.38
N ILE A 85 1.89 -5.44 -12.81
CA ILE A 85 2.67 -4.46 -13.58
C ILE A 85 3.91 -5.18 -14.09
N LYS A 86 4.04 -5.25 -15.40
CA LYS A 86 5.17 -5.88 -16.09
C LYS A 86 6.44 -5.05 -15.92
N PRO A 87 7.61 -5.58 -16.29
CA PRO A 87 8.81 -4.76 -16.32
C PRO A 87 8.62 -3.49 -17.15
N VAL A 88 8.63 -2.35 -16.48
CA VAL A 88 8.51 -1.00 -17.07
C VAL A 88 9.56 -0.10 -16.42
N PRO A 89 9.92 1.02 -17.03
CA PRO A 89 10.82 1.99 -16.37
C PRO A 89 10.27 2.43 -15.00
N PRO A 90 11.12 2.57 -13.98
CA PRO A 90 10.68 2.96 -12.62
C PRO A 90 9.86 4.24 -12.58
N SER A 91 10.11 5.20 -13.47
CA SER A 91 9.35 6.45 -13.63
C SER A 91 7.89 6.23 -14.04
N ALA A 92 7.55 5.06 -14.59
CA ALA A 92 6.17 4.72 -14.95
C ALA A 92 5.37 4.16 -13.76
N HIS A 93 6.02 3.58 -12.75
CA HIS A 93 5.32 2.94 -11.63
C HIS A 93 4.36 3.88 -10.92
N GLY A 94 4.81 5.09 -10.56
CA GLY A 94 3.97 6.09 -9.91
C GLY A 94 2.75 6.49 -10.73
N LYS A 95 2.94 6.70 -12.04
CA LYS A 95 1.86 7.04 -12.98
C LYS A 95 0.82 5.93 -13.09
N ILE A 96 1.27 4.67 -13.15
CA ILE A 96 0.40 3.49 -13.21
C ILE A 96 -0.42 3.34 -11.93
N ILE A 97 0.22 3.46 -10.76
CA ILE A 97 -0.46 3.41 -9.46
C ILE A 97 -1.49 4.55 -9.33
N THR A 98 -1.11 5.76 -9.71
CA THR A 98 -2.03 6.91 -9.75
C THR A 98 -3.23 6.64 -10.66
N PHE A 99 -3.00 6.06 -11.85
CA PHE A 99 -4.07 5.67 -12.76
C PHE A 99 -5.04 4.68 -12.10
N ILE A 100 -4.51 3.62 -11.48
CA ILE A 100 -5.30 2.59 -10.80
C ILE A 100 -6.18 3.21 -9.72
N MET A 101 -5.60 4.04 -8.85
CA MET A 101 -6.32 4.68 -7.76
C MET A 101 -7.38 5.67 -8.27
N LYS A 102 -7.08 6.47 -9.31
CA LYS A 102 -8.05 7.38 -9.97
C LYS A 102 -9.20 6.64 -10.63
N LYS A 103 -9.02 5.39 -11.07
CA LYS A 103 -10.10 4.55 -11.57
C LYS A 103 -10.96 3.94 -10.45
N GLY A 104 -10.70 4.31 -9.19
CA GLY A 104 -11.50 3.89 -8.04
C GLY A 104 -11.25 2.44 -7.62
N PHE A 105 -10.04 1.94 -7.83
CA PHE A 105 -9.57 0.71 -7.20
C PHE A 105 -8.92 1.03 -5.86
N ARG A 106 -9.14 0.14 -4.89
CA ARG A 106 -8.32 0.07 -3.68
C ARG A 106 -7.24 -0.97 -3.88
N ILE A 107 -6.02 -0.58 -3.57
CA ILE A 107 -4.89 -1.51 -3.49
C ILE A 107 -4.88 -2.05 -2.06
N VAL A 108 -5.02 -3.36 -1.90
CA VAL A 108 -5.06 -4.02 -0.59
C VAL A 108 -3.86 -4.90 -0.31
N ARG A 109 -3.16 -5.35 -1.36
CA ARG A 109 -1.81 -5.94 -1.28
C ARG A 109 -0.97 -5.38 -2.43
N MET A 110 0.31 -5.18 -2.16
CA MET A 110 1.30 -4.73 -3.13
C MET A 110 2.66 -5.26 -2.72
N LYS A 111 3.40 -5.81 -3.66
CA LYS A 111 4.85 -6.01 -3.54
C LYS A 111 5.52 -6.10 -4.91
N ASN A 112 6.79 -5.71 -4.99
CA ASN A 112 7.60 -6.07 -6.14
C ASN A 112 8.21 -7.46 -5.95
N GLY A 113 8.58 -8.08 -7.06
CA GLY A 113 9.20 -9.38 -7.08
C GLY A 113 9.81 -9.70 -8.42
N LYS A 114 10.53 -10.81 -8.45
CA LYS A 114 10.97 -11.44 -9.69
C LYS A 114 10.28 -12.78 -9.79
N ILE A 115 9.53 -12.98 -10.86
CA ILE A 115 8.83 -14.24 -11.10
C ILE A 115 9.75 -15.20 -11.87
N ASP A 116 9.60 -16.49 -11.61
CA ASP A 116 10.28 -17.56 -12.33
C ASP A 116 9.50 -17.99 -13.58
N LYS A 117 10.07 -18.97 -14.31
CA LYS A 117 9.44 -19.49 -15.54
C LYS A 117 8.16 -20.25 -15.25
N ASP A 118 8.08 -20.96 -14.15
CA ASP A 118 6.92 -21.80 -13.80
C ASP A 118 5.73 -20.90 -13.49
N PHE A 119 5.93 -19.86 -12.69
CA PHE A 119 4.91 -18.82 -12.46
C PHE A 119 4.48 -18.15 -13.77
N ALA A 120 5.45 -17.78 -14.63
CA ALA A 120 5.14 -17.13 -15.90
C ALA A 120 4.37 -18.04 -16.84
N MET A 121 4.67 -19.35 -16.88
CA MET A 121 3.93 -20.32 -17.68
C MET A 121 2.47 -20.47 -17.20
N GLU A 122 2.25 -20.51 -15.89
CA GLU A 122 0.90 -20.58 -15.33
C GLU A 122 0.11 -19.29 -15.58
N LEU A 123 0.75 -18.13 -15.39
CA LEU A 123 0.14 -16.82 -15.70
C LEU A 123 -0.31 -16.68 -17.17
N TYR A 124 0.38 -17.35 -18.09
CA TYR A 124 0.11 -17.27 -19.53
C TYR A 124 -0.35 -18.59 -20.13
N GLN A 125 -0.89 -19.51 -19.33
CA GLN A 125 -1.38 -20.80 -19.83
C GLN A 125 -2.47 -20.68 -20.91
N ASN A 126 -3.24 -19.60 -20.91
CA ASN A 126 -4.27 -19.30 -21.93
C ASN A 126 -3.68 -19.02 -23.33
N VAL A 127 -2.38 -18.77 -23.44
CA VAL A 127 -1.65 -18.63 -24.72
C VAL A 127 -0.66 -19.78 -24.94
N ALA A 128 -0.81 -20.88 -24.20
CA ALA A 128 -0.03 -22.11 -24.39
C ALA A 128 -0.16 -22.60 -25.83
N GLY A 129 0.96 -22.96 -26.44
CA GLY A 129 1.00 -23.35 -27.87
C GLY A 129 1.19 -22.20 -28.87
N SER A 130 1.16 -20.95 -28.41
CA SER A 130 1.54 -19.80 -29.23
C SER A 130 3.06 -19.67 -29.36
N ASN A 131 3.55 -19.38 -30.57
CA ASN A 131 4.97 -19.06 -30.80
C ASN A 131 5.46 -17.82 -30.02
N LEU A 132 4.54 -17.01 -29.47
CA LEU A 132 4.85 -15.84 -28.68
C LEU A 132 5.12 -16.18 -27.19
N LEU A 133 4.68 -17.34 -26.73
CA LEU A 133 4.80 -17.70 -25.30
C LEU A 133 6.26 -17.67 -24.79
N PRO A 134 7.26 -18.25 -25.49
CA PRO A 134 8.66 -18.18 -25.03
C PRO A 134 9.18 -16.75 -24.94
N ILE A 135 8.75 -15.88 -25.84
CA ILE A 135 9.15 -14.45 -25.85
C ILE A 135 8.53 -13.72 -24.65
N ILE A 136 7.25 -13.96 -24.37
CA ILE A 136 6.54 -13.40 -23.22
C ILE A 136 7.20 -13.85 -21.92
N ILE A 137 7.47 -15.15 -21.76
CA ILE A 137 8.10 -15.71 -20.57
C ILE A 137 9.49 -15.09 -20.37
N ASN A 138 10.32 -15.05 -21.42
CA ASN A 138 11.64 -14.44 -21.33
C ASN A 138 11.54 -12.97 -20.90
N TYR A 139 10.65 -12.19 -21.48
CA TYR A 139 10.47 -10.78 -21.12
C TYR A 139 10.07 -10.60 -19.64
N ILE A 140 9.03 -11.34 -19.18
CA ILE A 140 8.46 -11.11 -17.86
C ILE A 140 9.34 -11.64 -16.71
N THR A 141 10.24 -12.60 -17.01
CA THR A 141 11.17 -13.16 -16.03
C THR A 141 12.53 -12.43 -15.95
N THR A 142 12.82 -11.55 -16.93
CA THR A 142 14.09 -10.81 -16.93
C THR A 142 14.08 -9.59 -16.04
N GLY A 143 12.93 -8.95 -15.87
CA GLY A 143 12.77 -7.71 -15.09
C GLY A 143 12.01 -7.93 -13.78
N GLU A 144 11.92 -6.87 -13.00
CA GLU A 144 11.07 -6.81 -11.83
C GLU A 144 9.63 -6.53 -12.23
N VAL A 145 8.71 -7.11 -11.48
CA VAL A 145 7.28 -6.91 -11.62
C VAL A 145 6.69 -6.40 -10.30
N ILE A 146 5.55 -5.71 -10.35
CA ILE A 146 4.79 -5.35 -9.15
C ILE A 146 3.45 -6.07 -9.21
N GLY A 147 3.22 -6.97 -8.25
CA GLY A 147 1.93 -7.60 -8.05
C GLY A 147 1.05 -6.75 -7.15
N LEU A 148 -0.22 -6.64 -7.53
CA LEU A 148 -1.24 -5.89 -6.83
C LEU A 148 -2.49 -6.75 -6.64
N GLU A 149 -3.08 -6.67 -5.45
CA GLU A 149 -4.48 -7.03 -5.28
C GLU A 149 -5.32 -5.76 -5.33
N LEU A 150 -6.20 -5.70 -6.32
CA LEU A 150 -7.09 -4.58 -6.56
C LEU A 150 -8.52 -4.96 -6.16
N VAL A 151 -9.16 -4.11 -5.37
CA VAL A 151 -10.53 -4.31 -4.90
C VAL A 151 -11.44 -3.20 -5.42
N ALA A 152 -12.53 -3.60 -6.05
CA ALA A 152 -13.58 -2.71 -6.54
C ALA A 152 -14.88 -3.52 -6.79
N PRO A 153 -16.04 -2.87 -7.01
CA PRO A 153 -17.17 -3.54 -7.63
C PRO A 153 -16.78 -4.09 -9.00
N ASP A 154 -17.14 -5.36 -9.27
CA ASP A 154 -16.82 -6.08 -10.51
C ASP A 154 -15.34 -5.94 -10.94
N ALA A 155 -14.43 -6.09 -9.99
CA ALA A 155 -13.01 -5.73 -10.13
C ALA A 155 -12.32 -6.38 -11.33
N VAL A 156 -12.63 -7.66 -11.62
CA VAL A 156 -12.04 -8.39 -12.76
C VAL A 156 -12.39 -7.72 -14.07
N LYS A 157 -13.70 -7.50 -14.32
CA LYS A 157 -14.18 -6.85 -15.54
C LYS A 157 -13.66 -5.41 -15.62
N LYS A 158 -13.81 -4.65 -14.53
CA LYS A 158 -13.38 -3.25 -14.45
C LYS A 158 -11.89 -3.10 -14.74
N TRP A 159 -11.05 -3.99 -14.22
CA TRP A 159 -9.61 -3.96 -14.48
C TRP A 159 -9.29 -4.23 -15.95
N ARG A 160 -9.95 -5.20 -16.57
CA ARG A 160 -9.79 -5.48 -18.00
C ARG A 160 -10.20 -4.30 -18.88
N ASP A 161 -11.31 -3.65 -18.54
CA ASP A 161 -11.78 -2.45 -19.23
C ASP A 161 -10.76 -1.30 -19.09
N CYS A 162 -10.15 -1.15 -17.91
CA CYS A 162 -9.09 -0.18 -17.67
C CYS A 162 -7.78 -0.50 -18.41
N LEU A 163 -7.43 -1.78 -18.58
CA LEU A 163 -6.26 -2.18 -19.35
C LEU A 163 -6.39 -1.85 -20.84
N GLY A 164 -7.55 -2.11 -21.42
CA GLY A 164 -7.80 -2.01 -22.86
C GLY A 164 -7.26 -3.20 -23.65
N SER A 165 -7.29 -3.09 -24.98
CA SER A 165 -6.78 -4.11 -25.91
C SER A 165 -5.33 -4.50 -25.59
N THR A 166 -4.98 -5.77 -25.89
CA THR A 166 -3.59 -6.28 -25.74
C THR A 166 -2.60 -5.49 -26.58
N ASP A 167 -3.02 -5.04 -27.74
CA ASP A 167 -2.25 -4.17 -28.62
C ASP A 167 -2.50 -2.69 -28.24
N PRO A 168 -1.48 -1.96 -27.75
CA PRO A 168 -1.62 -0.54 -27.41
C PRO A 168 -2.08 0.33 -28.59
N ALA A 169 -1.72 -0.03 -29.81
CA ALA A 169 -2.13 0.72 -31.01
C ALA A 169 -3.64 0.70 -31.25
N THR A 170 -4.31 -0.41 -30.88
CA THR A 170 -5.75 -0.60 -31.03
C THR A 170 -6.53 -0.39 -29.74
N ALA A 171 -5.84 -0.12 -28.61
CA ALA A 171 -6.46 0.11 -27.33
C ALA A 171 -7.21 1.45 -27.32
N ALA A 172 -8.38 1.46 -26.68
CA ALA A 172 -9.21 2.65 -26.57
C ALA A 172 -8.50 3.79 -25.85
N PRO A 173 -8.74 5.06 -26.22
CA PRO A 173 -8.20 6.21 -25.53
C PRO A 173 -8.50 6.17 -24.02
N GLY A 174 -7.53 6.56 -23.19
CA GLY A 174 -7.67 6.60 -21.73
C GLY A 174 -7.55 5.24 -21.04
N THR A 175 -7.23 4.17 -21.76
CA THR A 175 -6.86 2.87 -21.18
C THR A 175 -5.37 2.83 -20.86
N LEU A 176 -4.98 1.99 -19.89
CA LEU A 176 -3.60 1.92 -19.40
C LEU A 176 -2.60 1.56 -20.50
N ARG A 177 -2.95 0.58 -21.34
CA ARG A 177 -2.11 0.14 -22.45
C ARG A 177 -1.97 1.20 -23.53
N ARG A 178 -3.04 1.98 -23.80
CA ARG A 178 -2.97 3.11 -24.73
C ARG A 178 -2.06 4.22 -24.26
N LEU A 179 -2.03 4.47 -22.95
CA LEU A 179 -1.27 5.56 -22.34
C LEU A 179 0.22 5.23 -22.19
N TYR A 180 0.54 3.98 -21.84
CA TYR A 180 1.89 3.60 -21.37
C TYR A 180 2.46 2.36 -22.08
N GLY A 181 1.70 1.67 -22.93
CA GLY A 181 2.18 0.49 -23.66
C GLY A 181 2.97 0.88 -24.91
N GLU A 182 3.97 0.09 -25.24
CA GLU A 182 4.79 0.25 -26.45
C GLU A 182 4.33 -0.68 -27.56
N ASP A 183 4.14 -1.98 -27.25
CA ASP A 183 3.75 -3.03 -28.19
C ASP A 183 2.94 -4.13 -27.47
N LYS A 184 2.60 -5.20 -28.19
CA LYS A 184 1.83 -6.34 -27.64
C LYS A 184 2.54 -7.08 -26.51
N LEU A 185 3.86 -7.04 -26.44
CA LEU A 185 4.66 -7.65 -25.41
C LEU A 185 4.85 -6.69 -24.21
N ARG A 186 5.30 -5.46 -24.52
CA ARG A 186 5.53 -4.38 -23.56
C ARG A 186 4.27 -3.54 -23.38
N ASN A 187 3.19 -4.19 -22.94
CA ASN A 187 1.86 -3.60 -22.80
C ASN A 187 1.48 -3.30 -21.34
N VAL A 188 2.47 -2.99 -20.52
CA VAL A 188 2.39 -2.42 -19.17
C VAL A 188 1.92 -3.39 -18.10
N ALA A 189 0.75 -4.02 -18.27
CA ALA A 189 0.19 -4.82 -17.19
C ALA A 189 -0.63 -6.01 -17.69
N HIS A 190 -0.73 -7.01 -16.81
CA HIS A 190 -1.60 -8.17 -16.96
C HIS A 190 -2.82 -8.06 -16.03
N GLY A 191 -3.91 -8.71 -16.44
CA GLY A 191 -5.12 -8.86 -15.64
C GLY A 191 -5.86 -10.14 -15.99
N CYS A 192 -6.44 -10.77 -14.99
CA CYS A 192 -7.17 -12.02 -15.08
C CYS A 192 -8.48 -11.89 -15.85
N VAL A 193 -8.99 -13.02 -16.36
CA VAL A 193 -10.24 -13.09 -17.13
C VAL A 193 -11.43 -13.43 -16.22
N THR A 194 -11.19 -14.26 -15.17
CA THR A 194 -12.22 -14.71 -14.23
C THR A 194 -11.81 -14.44 -12.79
N VAL A 195 -12.76 -14.57 -11.87
CA VAL A 195 -12.51 -14.43 -10.42
C VAL A 195 -11.66 -15.59 -9.90
N GLU A 196 -11.89 -16.80 -10.44
CA GLU A 196 -11.14 -17.99 -10.06
C GLU A 196 -9.67 -17.86 -10.46
N GLU A 197 -9.39 -17.42 -11.69
CA GLU A 197 -8.03 -17.09 -12.14
C GLU A 197 -7.39 -16.04 -11.26
N ALA A 198 -8.13 -14.97 -10.93
CA ALA A 198 -7.63 -13.91 -10.05
C ALA A 198 -7.26 -14.44 -8.66
N THR A 199 -8.10 -15.31 -8.09
CA THR A 199 -7.85 -15.92 -6.78
C THR A 199 -6.59 -16.79 -6.82
N ALA A 200 -6.45 -17.65 -7.82
CA ALA A 200 -5.28 -18.50 -7.99
C ALA A 200 -3.99 -17.67 -8.14
N MET A 201 -4.02 -16.62 -8.97
CA MET A 201 -2.86 -15.74 -9.16
C MET A 201 -2.50 -14.95 -7.90
N LEU A 202 -3.49 -14.51 -7.11
CA LEU A 202 -3.26 -13.86 -5.82
C LEU A 202 -2.56 -14.81 -4.84
N ASP A 203 -3.00 -16.06 -4.76
CA ASP A 203 -2.39 -17.08 -3.91
C ASP A 203 -0.98 -17.44 -4.38
N MET A 204 -0.76 -17.51 -5.68
CA MET A 204 0.57 -17.76 -6.23
C MET A 204 1.54 -16.61 -5.94
N PHE A 205 1.12 -15.37 -6.11
CA PHE A 205 2.01 -14.22 -5.97
C PHE A 205 2.24 -13.80 -4.52
N PHE A 206 1.20 -13.81 -3.70
CA PHE A 206 1.25 -13.34 -2.31
C PHE A 206 1.25 -14.47 -1.27
N GLY A 207 1.05 -15.71 -1.70
CA GLY A 207 0.98 -16.85 -0.82
C GLY A 207 2.35 -17.29 -0.28
N TYR A 208 2.28 -18.17 0.69
CA TYR A 208 3.42 -18.79 1.33
C TYR A 208 3.42 -20.30 1.09
N GLU A 209 4.58 -20.88 0.97
CA GLU A 209 4.77 -22.31 0.96
C GLU A 209 5.72 -22.71 2.10
N LYS A 210 5.20 -23.51 3.05
CA LYS A 210 5.94 -23.90 4.29
C LYS A 210 6.51 -22.68 5.05
N GLY A 211 5.76 -21.57 5.10
CA GLY A 211 6.18 -20.34 5.78
C GLY A 211 7.13 -19.44 4.97
N ILE A 212 7.46 -19.79 3.74
CA ILE A 212 8.33 -19.01 2.86
C ILE A 212 7.46 -18.32 1.80
N PRO A 213 7.61 -17.01 1.56
CA PRO A 213 6.89 -16.33 0.47
C PRO A 213 7.23 -16.99 -0.88
N ARG A 214 6.21 -17.37 -1.67
CA ARG A 214 6.43 -17.95 -3.02
C ARG A 214 7.20 -16.99 -3.94
N ILE A 215 6.91 -15.70 -3.86
CA ILE A 215 7.70 -14.65 -4.51
C ILE A 215 8.43 -13.90 -3.40
N PRO A 216 9.77 -14.04 -3.28
CA PRO A 216 10.55 -13.35 -2.25
C PRO A 216 10.52 -11.83 -2.41
N PHE A 217 10.67 -11.11 -1.30
CA PHE A 217 10.91 -9.68 -1.31
C PHE A 217 12.26 -9.33 -1.96
N ARG A 218 12.35 -8.14 -2.53
CA ARG A 218 13.54 -7.70 -3.30
C ARG A 218 14.52 -6.84 -2.50
N ALA A 219 14.25 -6.63 -1.21
CA ALA A 219 15.14 -5.85 -0.35
C ALA A 219 16.55 -6.41 -0.31
N THR A 220 17.55 -5.55 -0.40
CA THR A 220 18.96 -5.89 -0.47
C THR A 220 19.73 -5.60 0.81
N PHE A 221 19.16 -4.75 1.67
CA PHE A 221 19.67 -4.40 3.01
C PHE A 221 21.09 -3.81 3.00
N LYS A 222 21.44 -3.00 1.99
CA LYS A 222 22.80 -2.43 1.86
C LYS A 222 22.73 -1.00 1.36
N ASN A 223 23.33 -0.08 2.11
CA ASN A 223 23.34 1.36 1.82
C ASN A 223 21.97 1.83 1.32
N CYS A 224 20.98 1.68 2.16
CA CYS A 224 19.59 1.97 1.85
C CYS A 224 18.95 2.85 2.94
N ALA A 225 17.85 3.48 2.59
CA ALA A 225 16.96 4.16 3.52
C ALA A 225 15.61 3.45 3.53
N CYS A 226 15.01 3.31 4.70
CA CYS A 226 13.62 2.91 4.82
C CYS A 226 12.73 4.13 4.58
N CYS A 227 11.72 3.97 3.74
CA CYS A 227 10.67 4.96 3.59
C CYS A 227 9.31 4.27 3.78
N ILE A 228 8.51 4.80 4.70
CA ILE A 228 7.17 4.26 4.94
C ILE A 228 6.14 5.30 4.53
N LEU A 229 5.38 5.00 3.47
CA LEU A 229 4.20 5.78 3.13
C LEU A 229 3.12 5.49 4.15
N LYS A 230 2.73 6.50 4.89
CA LYS A 230 1.81 6.38 6.02
C LYS A 230 0.36 6.11 5.58
N PRO A 231 -0.51 5.55 6.43
CA PRO A 231 -1.87 5.15 6.05
C PRO A 231 -2.70 6.23 5.36
N HIS A 232 -2.63 7.49 5.82
CA HIS A 232 -3.39 8.58 5.20
C HIS A 232 -2.99 8.86 3.75
N VAL A 233 -1.73 8.63 3.36
CA VAL A 233 -1.26 8.79 1.97
C VAL A 233 -1.98 7.82 1.03
N ILE A 234 -2.22 6.59 1.52
CA ILE A 234 -2.95 5.55 0.76
C ILE A 234 -4.42 5.96 0.61
N ILE A 235 -5.03 6.42 1.71
CA ILE A 235 -6.43 6.87 1.74
C ILE A 235 -6.65 8.08 0.83
N ASP A 236 -5.72 9.03 0.84
CA ASP A 236 -5.77 10.25 0.04
C ASP A 236 -5.41 10.02 -1.44
N GLY A 237 -4.96 8.81 -1.82
CA GLY A 237 -4.63 8.46 -3.20
C GLY A 237 -3.28 9.01 -3.69
N ASN A 238 -2.39 9.40 -2.78
CA ASN A 238 -1.12 10.07 -3.10
C ASN A 238 0.07 9.10 -3.30
N VAL A 239 -0.14 7.79 -3.16
CA VAL A 239 0.93 6.77 -3.28
C VAL A 239 1.69 6.94 -4.59
N GLY A 240 0.99 6.96 -5.72
CA GLY A 240 1.64 7.03 -7.02
C GLY A 240 2.41 8.33 -7.24
N ALA A 241 1.90 9.45 -6.72
CA ALA A 241 2.57 10.74 -6.83
C ALA A 241 3.89 10.79 -6.05
N ILE A 242 3.94 10.17 -4.85
CA ILE A 242 5.17 10.05 -4.08
C ILE A 242 6.18 9.12 -4.77
N LEU A 243 5.72 7.97 -5.29
CA LEU A 243 6.60 7.06 -6.04
C LEU A 243 7.18 7.76 -7.30
N GLU A 244 6.36 8.56 -7.98
CA GLU A 244 6.79 9.36 -9.13
C GLU A 244 7.83 10.41 -8.72
N GLN A 245 7.61 11.14 -7.62
CA GLN A 245 8.55 12.14 -7.12
C GLN A 245 9.90 11.52 -6.76
N ILE A 246 9.93 10.34 -6.13
CA ILE A 246 11.17 9.61 -5.84
C ILE A 246 11.90 9.23 -7.15
N ALA A 247 11.17 8.64 -8.10
CA ALA A 247 11.76 8.16 -9.35
C ALA A 247 12.24 9.29 -10.28
N THR A 248 11.53 10.43 -10.31
CA THR A 248 11.89 11.59 -11.14
C THR A 248 13.00 12.43 -10.55
N SER A 249 13.39 12.22 -9.30
CA SER A 249 14.55 12.90 -8.70
C SER A 249 15.87 12.50 -9.35
N GLU A 250 15.89 11.41 -10.14
CA GLU A 250 17.07 10.82 -10.80
C GLU A 250 18.23 10.44 -9.84
N LYS A 251 18.06 10.71 -8.55
CA LYS A 251 19.04 10.38 -7.50
C LYS A 251 18.80 9.03 -6.87
N PHE A 252 17.53 8.58 -6.88
CA PHE A 252 17.10 7.41 -6.15
C PHE A 252 16.36 6.41 -7.03
N TYR A 253 16.43 5.15 -6.61
CA TYR A 253 15.54 4.09 -7.10
C TYR A 253 14.98 3.28 -5.92
N ILE A 254 13.81 2.68 -6.14
CA ILE A 254 13.15 1.82 -5.17
C ILE A 254 13.53 0.38 -5.51
N SER A 255 14.30 -0.26 -4.63
CA SER A 255 14.73 -1.65 -4.79
C SER A 255 13.70 -2.65 -4.23
N ALA A 256 12.96 -2.25 -3.18
CA ALA A 256 11.86 -3.05 -2.66
C ALA A 256 10.66 -2.16 -2.33
N ILE A 257 9.47 -2.70 -2.58
CA ILE A 257 8.19 -2.10 -2.20
C ILE A 257 7.25 -3.19 -1.72
N ALA A 258 6.62 -3.00 -0.57
CA ALA A 258 5.55 -3.87 -0.10
C ALA A 258 4.57 -3.14 0.82
N MET A 259 3.32 -3.62 0.81
CA MET A 259 2.25 -3.10 1.68
C MET A 259 2.11 -4.00 2.91
N PHE A 260 2.03 -3.37 4.07
CA PHE A 260 1.92 -4.01 5.37
C PHE A 260 0.71 -3.52 6.16
N SER A 261 0.22 -4.38 7.04
CA SER A 261 -0.67 -4.02 8.15
C SER A 261 0.14 -4.14 9.44
N VAL A 262 0.38 -3.02 10.11
CA VAL A 262 1.24 -2.98 11.30
C VAL A 262 0.35 -3.04 12.54
N LYS A 263 0.62 -3.99 13.45
CA LYS A 263 -0.02 -4.03 14.77
C LYS A 263 0.50 -2.88 15.64
N LEU A 264 -0.26 -2.45 16.63
CA LEU A 264 0.18 -1.35 17.52
C LEU A 264 1.49 -1.70 18.24
N SER A 265 1.64 -2.94 18.71
CA SER A 265 2.88 -3.43 19.35
C SER A 265 4.10 -3.34 18.43
N ASN A 266 3.92 -3.69 17.15
CA ASN A 266 5.00 -3.57 16.16
C ASN A 266 5.32 -2.10 15.83
N ALA A 267 4.30 -1.23 15.81
CA ALA A 267 4.54 0.21 15.64
C ALA A 267 5.28 0.83 16.84
N GLN A 268 4.96 0.39 18.06
CA GLN A 268 5.64 0.79 19.29
C GLN A 268 7.10 0.32 19.31
N GLU A 269 7.36 -0.92 18.90
CA GLU A 269 8.72 -1.48 18.76
C GLU A 269 9.52 -0.72 17.70
N PHE A 270 8.94 -0.51 16.51
CA PHE A 270 9.60 0.20 15.41
C PHE A 270 9.96 1.65 15.78
N PHE A 271 9.11 2.34 16.52
CA PHE A 271 9.32 3.71 16.94
C PHE A 271 9.91 3.84 18.36
N GLU A 272 10.40 2.76 18.98
CA GLU A 272 10.88 2.76 20.36
C GLU A 272 11.96 3.83 20.62
N VAL A 273 12.81 4.12 19.63
CA VAL A 273 13.85 5.15 19.69
C VAL A 273 13.30 6.57 19.94
N TYR A 274 12.02 6.80 19.66
CA TYR A 274 11.34 8.09 19.89
C TYR A 274 10.59 8.15 21.22
N LYS A 275 10.47 7.02 21.93
CA LYS A 275 9.80 6.94 23.22
C LYS A 275 10.53 7.87 24.22
N GLU A 276 9.76 8.66 24.94
CA GLU A 276 10.26 9.67 25.89
C GLU A 276 11.06 10.82 25.24
N VAL A 277 11.34 10.77 23.93
CA VAL A 277 12.05 11.82 23.19
C VAL A 277 11.06 12.75 22.49
N LEU A 278 10.04 12.17 21.87
CA LEU A 278 9.02 12.91 21.13
C LEU A 278 7.68 12.86 21.85
N PRO A 279 7.07 14.01 22.15
CA PRO A 279 5.74 14.04 22.78
C PRO A 279 4.65 13.40 21.93
N GLU A 280 4.86 13.28 20.63
CA GLU A 280 3.91 12.67 19.68
C GLU A 280 4.13 11.16 19.48
N TYR A 281 5.00 10.50 20.23
CA TYR A 281 5.34 9.09 20.07
C TYR A 281 4.09 8.18 20.00
N GLU A 282 3.19 8.28 20.97
CA GLU A 282 1.97 7.47 21.02
C GLU A 282 1.08 7.70 19.78
N ALA A 283 0.90 8.97 19.40
CA ALA A 283 0.10 9.32 18.23
C ALA A 283 0.73 8.81 16.92
N MET A 284 2.06 8.79 16.82
CA MET A 284 2.78 8.22 15.67
C MET A 284 2.57 6.70 15.59
N CYS A 285 2.66 5.98 16.72
CA CYS A 285 2.43 4.54 16.78
C CYS A 285 0.97 4.19 16.39
N ILE A 286 0.02 4.89 16.97
CA ILE A 286 -1.40 4.76 16.67
C ILE A 286 -1.64 4.99 15.18
N HIS A 287 -1.12 6.09 14.63
CA HIS A 287 -1.33 6.42 13.22
C HIS A 287 -0.75 5.36 12.28
N LEU A 288 0.43 4.79 12.58
CA LEU A 288 0.99 3.71 11.76
C LEU A 288 0.15 2.44 11.82
N ALA A 289 -0.52 2.18 12.95
CA ALA A 289 -1.38 1.01 13.15
C ALA A 289 -2.83 1.19 12.66
N GLU A 290 -3.27 2.43 12.36
CA GLU A 290 -4.66 2.72 11.95
C GLU A 290 -5.06 2.13 10.59
N GLY A 291 -4.10 1.70 9.79
CA GLY A 291 -4.38 1.19 8.45
C GLY A 291 -3.16 0.54 7.82
N LYS A 292 -3.26 0.33 6.50
CA LYS A 292 -2.13 -0.19 5.75
C LYS A 292 -1.11 0.91 5.48
N CYS A 293 0.17 0.55 5.54
CA CYS A 293 1.28 1.37 5.09
C CYS A 293 2.03 0.69 3.95
N ILE A 294 2.87 1.44 3.24
CA ILE A 294 3.75 0.88 2.20
C ILE A 294 5.19 1.16 2.62
N ALA A 295 5.97 0.11 2.83
CA ALA A 295 7.39 0.21 3.07
C ALA A 295 8.17 0.12 1.76
N LEU A 296 9.19 0.97 1.64
CA LEU A 296 10.11 1.04 0.52
C LEU A 296 11.53 0.88 1.02
N GLU A 297 12.34 0.07 0.33
CA GLU A 297 13.78 0.20 0.37
C GLU A 297 14.18 1.18 -0.75
N VAL A 298 14.74 2.32 -0.36
CA VAL A 298 15.21 3.36 -1.27
C VAL A 298 16.73 3.33 -1.32
N LYS A 299 17.29 3.44 -2.50
CA LYS A 299 18.75 3.43 -2.74
C LYS A 299 19.16 4.61 -3.59
N CYS A 300 20.40 5.11 -3.38
CA CYS A 300 20.99 6.09 -4.26
C CYS A 300 21.53 5.44 -5.53
N ASN A 301 21.40 6.15 -6.66
CA ASN A 301 22.05 5.79 -7.92
C ASN A 301 23.58 5.93 -7.82
N ASP A 302 24.05 6.94 -7.09
CA ASP A 302 25.45 7.10 -6.74
C ASP A 302 25.77 6.34 -5.45
N LEU A 303 26.51 5.23 -5.58
CA LEU A 303 26.87 4.35 -4.47
C LEU A 303 27.89 4.97 -3.49
N SER A 304 28.54 6.09 -3.85
CA SER A 304 29.46 6.81 -2.97
C SER A 304 28.75 7.65 -1.92
N LEU A 305 27.46 7.93 -2.12
CA LEU A 305 26.63 8.73 -1.23
C LEU A 305 26.01 7.87 -0.13
N ASN A 306 25.84 8.47 1.04
CA ASN A 306 25.00 7.87 2.08
C ASN A 306 23.52 8.06 1.73
N CYS A 307 22.82 6.97 1.48
CA CYS A 307 21.45 7.00 1.00
C CYS A 307 20.49 7.66 2.00
N VAL A 308 20.65 7.41 3.30
CA VAL A 308 19.79 8.00 4.34
C VAL A 308 19.94 9.52 4.33
N CYS A 309 21.17 10.03 4.35
CA CYS A 309 21.41 11.46 4.37
C CYS A 309 20.82 12.19 3.15
N GLU A 310 20.95 11.59 1.97
CA GLU A 310 20.42 12.19 0.74
C GLU A 310 18.91 12.08 0.65
N PHE A 311 18.34 10.94 1.02
CA PHE A 311 16.89 10.73 0.94
C PHE A 311 16.11 11.60 1.93
N ARG A 312 16.68 11.86 3.10
CA ARG A 312 16.08 12.82 4.07
C ARG A 312 15.90 14.22 3.48
N LYS A 313 16.80 14.67 2.60
CA LYS A 313 16.66 15.97 1.92
C LYS A 313 15.41 15.99 1.00
N LEU A 314 15.13 14.89 0.31
CA LEU A 314 13.92 14.77 -0.51
C LEU A 314 12.65 14.67 0.35
N CYS A 315 12.71 14.00 1.49
CA CYS A 315 11.57 13.91 2.40
C CYS A 315 11.25 15.25 3.08
N GLY A 316 12.26 16.04 3.39
CA GLY A 316 12.15 17.28 4.17
C GLY A 316 12.08 17.05 5.68
N PRO A 317 12.12 18.11 6.50
CA PRO A 317 11.91 18.06 7.94
C PRO A 317 10.60 17.40 8.37
N ARG A 318 10.50 16.97 9.64
CA ARG A 318 9.33 16.28 10.18
C ARG A 318 8.04 17.12 10.15
N ASP A 319 8.17 18.43 10.29
CA ASP A 319 7.05 19.38 10.27
C ASP A 319 6.73 19.80 8.83
N PRO A 320 5.53 19.47 8.28
CA PRO A 320 5.15 19.89 6.94
C PRO A 320 4.99 21.39 6.75
N ASP A 321 4.65 22.14 7.82
CA ASP A 321 4.53 23.61 7.72
C ASP A 321 5.90 24.25 7.55
N LEU A 322 6.89 23.75 8.26
CA LEU A 322 8.29 24.12 8.06
C LEU A 322 8.79 23.71 6.66
N CYS A 323 8.39 22.50 6.18
CA CYS A 323 8.72 22.07 4.83
C CYS A 323 8.19 23.03 3.78
N ARG A 324 6.92 23.43 3.87
CA ARG A 324 6.30 24.37 2.91
C ARG A 324 7.02 25.72 2.83
N GLN A 325 7.62 26.16 3.93
CA GLN A 325 8.35 27.43 4.00
C GLN A 325 9.78 27.33 3.47
N LEU A 326 10.52 26.26 3.84
CA LEU A 326 11.96 26.18 3.62
C LEU A 326 12.36 25.11 2.58
N TYR A 327 11.50 24.10 2.36
CA TYR A 327 11.76 22.95 1.48
C TYR A 327 10.52 22.63 0.65
N PRO A 328 10.00 23.57 -0.17
CA PRO A 328 8.70 23.45 -0.83
C PRO A 328 8.59 22.24 -1.76
N ASP A 329 9.70 21.77 -2.32
CA ASP A 329 9.74 20.62 -3.24
C ASP A 329 9.85 19.26 -2.51
N SER A 330 9.86 19.25 -1.19
CA SER A 330 9.97 18.01 -0.40
C SER A 330 8.65 17.22 -0.38
N ILE A 331 8.75 15.91 -0.16
CA ILE A 331 7.58 15.02 -0.05
C ILE A 331 6.64 15.50 1.05
N ARG A 332 7.17 15.88 2.20
CA ARG A 332 6.36 16.33 3.34
C ARG A 332 5.70 17.69 3.10
N ALA A 333 6.31 18.57 2.31
CA ALA A 333 5.68 19.83 1.92
C ALA A 333 4.43 19.58 1.06
N HIS A 334 4.50 18.65 0.11
CA HIS A 334 3.43 18.36 -0.83
C HIS A 334 2.30 17.53 -0.21
N TYR A 335 2.63 16.50 0.58
CA TYR A 335 1.67 15.48 1.00
C TYR A 335 1.45 15.38 2.51
N GLY A 336 2.25 16.07 3.32
CA GLY A 336 2.07 16.15 4.76
C GLY A 336 0.94 17.10 5.16
N LYS A 337 0.15 16.72 6.17
CA LYS A 337 -0.94 17.54 6.72
C LYS A 337 -0.52 18.24 8.01
N ASP A 338 0.07 17.48 8.91
CA ASP A 338 0.56 17.89 10.22
C ASP A 338 1.75 17.02 10.64
N ILE A 339 2.26 17.20 11.86
CA ILE A 339 3.45 16.54 12.35
C ILE A 339 3.30 15.01 12.53
N ILE A 340 2.05 14.51 12.68
CA ILE A 340 1.73 13.08 12.74
C ILE A 340 1.48 12.55 11.34
N HIS A 341 0.62 13.25 10.58
CA HIS A 341 0.23 12.92 9.20
C HIS A 341 1.20 13.58 8.20
N ASN A 342 2.51 13.40 8.40
CA ASN A 342 3.54 14.07 7.60
C ASN A 342 3.98 13.28 6.35
N ALA A 343 3.08 12.51 5.79
CA ALA A 343 3.18 11.71 4.58
C ALA A 343 4.08 10.48 4.71
N VAL A 344 5.34 10.63 5.08
CA VAL A 344 6.30 9.54 5.11
C VAL A 344 7.09 9.53 6.42
N HIS A 345 7.41 8.32 6.91
CA HIS A 345 8.61 8.11 7.71
C HIS A 345 9.79 7.91 6.76
N CYS A 346 10.95 8.39 7.12
CA CYS A 346 12.21 8.01 6.51
C CYS A 346 13.25 7.85 7.61
N THR A 347 14.15 6.90 7.45
CA THR A 347 15.23 6.63 8.41
C THR A 347 15.94 7.90 8.84
N ASP A 348 16.17 8.08 10.13
CA ASP A 348 16.78 9.27 10.69
C ASP A 348 18.32 9.21 10.69
N LEU A 349 18.90 8.09 11.05
CA LEU A 349 20.34 7.93 11.18
C LEU A 349 20.88 6.94 10.13
N PRO A 350 22.08 7.20 9.58
CA PRO A 350 22.68 6.33 8.57
C PRO A 350 22.81 4.85 8.99
N GLU A 351 23.11 4.62 10.25
CA GLU A 351 23.26 3.29 10.85
C GLU A 351 21.95 2.49 10.94
N ASP A 352 20.80 3.17 10.96
CA ASP A 352 19.49 2.53 11.13
C ASP A 352 18.86 2.12 9.79
N GLY A 353 19.40 2.60 8.65
CA GLY A 353 18.79 2.38 7.33
C GLY A 353 18.56 0.92 7.00
N GLU A 354 19.56 0.08 7.21
CA GLU A 354 19.49 -1.36 6.95
C GLU A 354 18.57 -2.06 7.96
N LEU A 355 18.63 -1.67 9.24
CA LEU A 355 17.82 -2.24 10.32
C LEU A 355 16.33 -1.97 10.13
N GLU A 356 15.95 -0.73 9.80
CA GLU A 356 14.55 -0.38 9.54
C GLU A 356 13.99 -1.10 8.30
N VAL A 357 14.80 -1.28 7.25
CA VAL A 357 14.38 -2.08 6.09
C VAL A 357 14.24 -3.56 6.47
N GLU A 358 15.16 -4.11 7.27
CA GLU A 358 15.06 -5.48 7.77
C GLU A 358 13.81 -5.69 8.63
N TYR A 359 13.44 -4.72 9.43
CA TYR A 359 12.24 -4.78 10.26
C TYR A 359 10.99 -5.08 9.41
N PHE A 360 10.79 -4.37 8.31
CA PHE A 360 9.64 -4.59 7.43
C PHE A 360 9.79 -5.83 6.55
N PHE A 361 10.91 -6.00 5.88
CA PHE A 361 11.05 -7.00 4.83
C PHE A 361 11.56 -8.37 5.31
N LYS A 362 11.95 -8.50 6.59
CA LYS A 362 12.29 -9.78 7.22
C LYS A 362 11.42 -10.10 8.42
N LEU A 363 11.27 -9.18 9.39
CA LEU A 363 10.57 -9.47 10.64
C LEU A 363 9.06 -9.45 10.42
N LEU A 364 8.48 -8.30 10.02
CA LEU A 364 7.05 -8.19 9.77
C LEU A 364 6.55 -9.01 8.57
N ALA A 365 7.41 -9.33 7.64
CA ALA A 365 7.06 -10.16 6.49
C ALA A 365 6.74 -11.61 6.84
N ASN A 366 7.15 -12.08 8.03
CA ASN A 366 6.95 -13.44 8.53
C ASN A 366 5.88 -13.51 9.66
N ASP A 367 5.31 -12.38 10.10
CA ASP A 367 4.21 -12.25 11.08
C ASP A 367 2.83 -12.33 10.39
#